data_1be00def0fd793d137250cb011291b67
#
_entry.id   1be00def0fd793d137250cb011291b67
#
_cell.length_a   1.000
_cell.length_b   1.000
_cell.length_c   1.000
_cell.angle_alpha   90.00
_cell.angle_beta   90.00
_cell.angle_gamma   90.00
#
_symmetry.space_group_name_H-M   'P 1'
#
loop_
_entity.id
_entity.type
_entity.pdbx_description
1 polymer ?
#
loop_
_entity_poly.entity_id
_entity_poly.type
_entity_poly.pdbx_seq_one_letter_code
_entity_poly.pdbx_strand_id
1 'polypeptide(L)'
;MIMTPSCRLYNFLSKLENFRARSYICPDGEKTIGYGHVIKKEEKIKEPITTFQAMELLEKDVIQASNTVNKYIKHDLNQDQFDSLVSFVFNVGIGAFSKSTLRKVINRGELDRVTDELMRWTKGNKPPRVIPGLVRRRLIEAEWFNGKAPT
;
A
#
# COMPACT_ATOMS: atom_id res chain seq x y z
N MET A 1 -7.02 16.19 -11.31
CA MET A 1 -8.29 15.57 -10.86
C MET A 1 -8.01 14.66 -9.68
N ILE A 2 -8.81 14.76 -8.64
CA ILE A 2 -8.68 13.89 -7.46
C ILE A 2 -9.34 12.55 -7.77
N MET A 3 -8.57 11.47 -7.59
CA MET A 3 -9.06 10.13 -7.80
C MET A 3 -9.39 9.45 -6.47
N THR A 4 -10.23 8.44 -6.51
CA THR A 4 -10.59 7.63 -5.34
C THR A 4 -10.28 6.15 -5.60
N PRO A 5 -9.97 5.38 -4.53
CA PRO A 5 -9.70 3.95 -4.70
C PRO A 5 -10.95 3.18 -5.13
N SER A 6 -10.74 2.14 -5.93
CA SER A 6 -11.84 1.28 -6.37
C SER A 6 -12.16 0.19 -5.34
N CYS A 7 -13.33 -0.43 -5.48
CA CYS A 7 -13.70 -1.60 -4.66
C CYS A 7 -12.71 -2.74 -4.82
N ARG A 8 -12.14 -2.89 -6.02
CA ARG A 8 -11.13 -3.92 -6.30
C ARG A 8 -9.91 -3.77 -5.40
N LEU A 9 -9.49 -2.53 -5.13
CA LEU A 9 -8.35 -2.26 -4.24
C LEU A 9 -8.66 -2.73 -2.81
N TYR A 10 -9.84 -2.41 -2.29
CA TYR A 10 -10.24 -2.86 -0.95
C TYR A 10 -10.30 -4.38 -0.85
N ASN A 11 -10.87 -5.03 -1.87
CA ASN A 11 -10.92 -6.49 -1.93
C ASN A 11 -9.52 -7.09 -1.94
N PHE A 12 -8.64 -6.54 -2.75
CA PHE A 12 -7.25 -7.00 -2.83
C PHE A 12 -6.54 -6.89 -1.48
N LEU A 13 -6.59 -5.71 -0.86
CA LEU A 13 -5.89 -5.46 0.40
C LEU A 13 -6.45 -6.30 1.55
N SER A 14 -7.77 -6.43 1.67
CA SER A 14 -8.37 -7.21 2.75
C SER A 14 -8.01 -8.69 2.67
N LYS A 15 -7.89 -9.24 1.47
CA LYS A 15 -7.44 -10.62 1.27
C LYS A 15 -5.95 -10.78 1.54
N LEU A 16 -5.15 -9.82 1.10
CA LEU A 16 -3.70 -9.86 1.24
C LEU A 16 -3.27 -9.72 2.71
N GLU A 17 -3.89 -8.80 3.44
CA GLU A 17 -3.48 -8.48 4.81
C GLU A 17 -4.01 -9.46 5.86
N ASN A 18 -5.04 -10.24 5.56
CA ASN A 18 -5.70 -11.17 6.49
C ASN A 18 -6.19 -10.48 7.77
N PHE A 19 -7.35 -10.88 8.23
CA PHE A 19 -7.96 -10.30 9.42
C PHE A 19 -7.30 -10.80 10.72
N ARG A 20 -6.96 -9.85 11.60
CA ARG A 20 -6.47 -10.15 12.96
C ARG A 20 -7.29 -9.36 13.97
N ALA A 21 -8.07 -10.08 14.79
CA ALA A 21 -8.93 -9.45 15.81
C ALA A 21 -8.13 -8.84 16.96
N ARG A 22 -6.93 -9.38 17.22
CA ARG A 22 -6.04 -8.92 18.29
C ARG A 22 -4.72 -8.45 17.71
N SER A 23 -4.15 -7.45 18.34
CA SER A 23 -2.86 -6.88 17.89
C SER A 23 -1.73 -7.89 17.99
N TYR A 24 -0.75 -7.71 17.12
CA TYR A 24 0.48 -8.50 17.08
C TYR A 24 1.63 -7.58 16.71
N ILE A 25 2.85 -8.03 17.01
CA ILE A 25 4.05 -7.27 16.68
C ILE A 25 4.62 -7.81 15.37
N CYS A 26 4.74 -6.94 14.37
CA CYS A 26 5.37 -7.28 13.09
C CYS A 26 6.89 -7.42 13.26
N PRO A 27 7.59 -8.11 12.33
CA PRO A 27 9.04 -8.24 12.39
C PRO A 27 9.80 -6.91 12.47
N ASP A 28 9.22 -5.82 11.98
CA ASP A 28 9.79 -4.47 12.05
C ASP A 28 9.54 -3.78 13.40
N GLY A 29 8.84 -4.44 14.34
CA GLY A 29 8.52 -3.88 15.64
C GLY A 29 7.22 -3.10 15.71
N GLU A 30 6.49 -2.97 14.62
CA GLU A 30 5.23 -2.25 14.56
C GLU A 30 4.08 -3.08 15.13
N LYS A 31 3.29 -2.48 16.04
CA LYS A 31 2.10 -3.11 16.59
C LYS A 31 0.94 -2.95 15.60
N THR A 32 0.37 -4.06 15.16
CA THR A 32 -0.57 -4.10 14.04
C THR A 32 -1.84 -4.85 14.43
N ILE A 33 -3.00 -4.45 13.87
CA ILE A 33 -4.30 -5.06 14.12
C ILE A 33 -5.18 -4.97 12.87
N GLY A 34 -6.22 -5.79 12.80
CA GLY A 34 -7.20 -5.75 11.71
C GLY A 34 -6.62 -6.20 10.39
N TYR A 35 -6.78 -5.40 9.37
CA TYR A 35 -6.22 -5.63 8.04
C TYR A 35 -4.95 -4.79 7.86
N GLY A 36 -3.93 -5.11 8.63
CA GLY A 36 -2.64 -4.44 8.50
C GLY A 36 -2.57 -3.01 9.04
N HIS A 37 -3.49 -2.64 9.92
CA HIS A 37 -3.47 -1.30 10.52
C HIS A 37 -2.39 -1.20 11.59
N VAL A 38 -1.44 -0.28 11.40
CA VAL A 38 -0.40 0.01 12.40
C VAL A 38 -0.99 0.92 13.46
N ILE A 39 -0.99 0.44 14.72
CA ILE A 39 -1.54 1.20 15.84
C ILE A 39 -0.57 2.29 16.23
N LYS A 40 -1.04 3.54 16.21
CA LYS A 40 -0.26 4.69 16.62
C LYS A 40 -0.28 4.83 18.14
N LYS A 41 0.72 5.51 18.68
CA LYS A 41 0.93 5.66 20.12
C LYS A 41 -0.28 6.26 20.84
N GLU A 42 -0.97 7.19 20.19
CA GLU A 42 -2.13 7.89 20.76
C GLU A 42 -3.46 7.18 20.53
N GLU A 43 -3.47 6.13 19.71
CA GLU A 43 -4.69 5.37 19.44
C GLU A 43 -5.01 4.42 20.59
N LYS A 44 -6.27 4.45 21.03
CA LYS A 44 -6.78 3.54 22.04
C LYS A 44 -7.78 2.60 21.37
N ILE A 45 -7.33 1.40 21.05
CA ILE A 45 -8.16 0.39 20.40
C ILE A 45 -8.48 -0.70 21.42
N LYS A 46 -9.76 -0.93 21.67
CA LYS A 46 -10.23 -1.97 22.57
C LYS A 46 -10.29 -3.30 21.81
N GLU A 47 -9.49 -4.27 22.21
CA GLU A 47 -9.42 -5.59 21.60
C GLU A 47 -10.33 -6.60 22.28
N PRO A 48 -10.88 -7.62 21.59
CA PRO A 48 -10.74 -7.85 20.13
C PRO A 48 -11.63 -6.91 19.33
N ILE A 49 -11.23 -6.66 18.08
CA ILE A 49 -12.06 -5.89 17.15
C ILE A 49 -12.83 -6.83 16.22
N THR A 50 -13.92 -6.32 15.65
CA THR A 50 -14.73 -7.04 14.66
C THR A 50 -14.16 -6.83 13.26
N THR A 51 -14.60 -7.65 12.29
CA THR A 51 -14.27 -7.43 10.89
C THR A 51 -14.79 -6.08 10.39
N PHE A 52 -15.94 -5.63 10.89
CA PHE A 52 -16.47 -4.31 10.55
C PHE A 52 -15.52 -3.19 11.01
N GLN A 53 -15.06 -3.27 12.25
CA GLN A 53 -14.10 -2.29 12.77
C GLN A 53 -12.78 -2.33 12.01
N ALA A 54 -12.33 -3.53 11.64
CA ALA A 54 -11.10 -3.70 10.83
C ALA A 54 -11.25 -3.05 9.45
N MET A 55 -12.44 -3.18 8.82
CA MET A 55 -12.71 -2.54 7.53
C MET A 55 -12.73 -1.02 7.65
N GLU A 56 -13.25 -0.48 8.75
CA GLU A 56 -13.22 0.97 9.00
C GLU A 56 -11.78 1.49 9.09
N LEU A 57 -10.91 0.74 9.78
CA LEU A 57 -9.50 1.09 9.87
C LEU A 57 -8.81 0.99 8.51
N LEU A 58 -9.10 -0.07 7.75
CA LEU A 58 -8.56 -0.24 6.41
C LEU A 58 -8.97 0.92 5.49
N GLU A 59 -10.24 1.29 5.52
CA GLU A 59 -10.75 2.41 4.72
C GLU A 59 -10.01 3.70 5.04
N LYS A 60 -9.82 3.98 6.31
CA LYS A 60 -9.07 5.14 6.78
C LYS A 60 -7.64 5.15 6.27
N ASP A 61 -6.95 4.01 6.37
CA ASP A 61 -5.56 3.86 5.92
C ASP A 61 -5.47 3.99 4.39
N VAL A 62 -6.41 3.40 3.66
CA VAL A 62 -6.45 3.49 2.19
C VAL A 62 -6.73 4.92 1.73
N ILE A 63 -7.64 5.63 2.39
CA ILE A 63 -7.91 7.04 2.07
C ILE A 63 -6.65 7.88 2.27
N GLN A 64 -5.92 7.64 3.34
CA GLN A 64 -4.66 8.36 3.60
C GLN A 64 -3.62 8.09 2.50
N ALA A 65 -3.47 6.83 2.10
CA ALA A 65 -2.58 6.46 1.00
C ALA A 65 -3.05 7.07 -0.34
N SER A 66 -4.35 7.09 -0.58
CA SER A 66 -4.94 7.71 -1.78
C SER A 66 -4.65 9.20 -1.84
N ASN A 67 -4.82 9.89 -0.73
CA ASN A 67 -4.53 11.32 -0.64
C ASN A 67 -3.05 11.59 -0.93
N THR A 68 -2.18 10.69 -0.52
CA THR A 68 -0.74 10.78 -0.80
C THR A 68 -0.46 10.68 -2.29
N VAL A 69 -1.07 9.70 -2.98
CA VAL A 69 -0.90 9.56 -4.43
C VAL A 69 -1.42 10.81 -5.15
N ASN A 70 -2.62 11.28 -4.78
CA ASN A 70 -3.20 12.49 -5.36
C ASN A 70 -2.31 13.72 -5.16
N LYS A 71 -1.65 13.81 -4.00
CA LYS A 71 -0.79 14.96 -3.68
C LYS A 71 0.51 14.95 -4.45
N TYR A 72 1.17 13.80 -4.56
CA TYR A 72 2.54 13.72 -5.07
C TYR A 72 2.64 13.35 -6.54
N ILE A 73 1.61 12.73 -7.14
CA ILE A 73 1.62 12.42 -8.57
C ILE A 73 0.91 13.52 -9.33
N LYS A 74 1.66 14.13 -10.27
CA LYS A 74 1.15 15.22 -11.11
C LYS A 74 0.81 14.75 -12.52
N HIS A 75 1.28 13.56 -12.90
CA HIS A 75 0.96 12.93 -14.17
C HIS A 75 -0.43 12.30 -14.12
N ASP A 76 -1.15 12.31 -15.23
CA ASP A 76 -2.47 11.67 -15.31
C ASP A 76 -2.34 10.17 -15.09
N LEU A 77 -3.27 9.61 -14.32
CA LEU A 77 -3.33 8.18 -14.01
C LEU A 77 -4.72 7.64 -14.39
N ASN A 78 -4.76 6.43 -14.94
CA ASN A 78 -6.02 5.70 -15.03
C ASN A 78 -6.29 4.99 -13.68
N GLN A 79 -7.45 4.36 -13.53
CA GLN A 79 -7.85 3.74 -12.27
C GLN A 79 -6.90 2.62 -11.85
N ASP A 80 -6.46 1.77 -12.78
CA ASP A 80 -5.52 0.69 -12.48
C ASP A 80 -4.19 1.22 -11.98
N GLN A 81 -3.67 2.23 -12.63
CA GLN A 81 -2.42 2.89 -12.21
C GLN A 81 -2.57 3.49 -10.83
N PHE A 82 -3.68 4.19 -10.59
CA PHE A 82 -3.95 4.81 -9.30
C PHE A 82 -4.04 3.75 -8.18
N ASP A 83 -4.86 2.72 -8.39
CA ASP A 83 -5.05 1.66 -7.39
C ASP A 83 -3.74 0.95 -7.06
N SER A 84 -2.93 0.64 -8.07
CA SER A 84 -1.63 -0.03 -7.85
C SER A 84 -0.69 0.83 -7.02
N LEU A 85 -0.67 2.15 -7.26
CA LEU A 85 0.16 3.06 -6.48
C LEU A 85 -0.35 3.22 -5.06
N VAL A 86 -1.67 3.23 -4.86
CA VAL A 86 -2.26 3.28 -3.51
C VAL A 86 -1.86 2.02 -2.72
N SER A 87 -1.91 0.84 -3.36
CA SER A 87 -1.43 -0.41 -2.75
C SER A 87 0.03 -0.29 -2.33
N PHE A 88 0.87 0.27 -3.18
CA PHE A 88 2.29 0.47 -2.91
C PHE A 88 2.49 1.41 -1.70
N VAL A 89 1.83 2.57 -1.71
CA VAL A 89 1.93 3.57 -0.63
C VAL A 89 1.42 2.98 0.70
N PHE A 90 0.31 2.24 0.65
CA PHE A 90 -0.24 1.55 1.82
C PHE A 90 0.82 0.66 2.48
N ASN A 91 1.62 -0.02 1.68
CA ASN A 91 2.65 -0.95 2.17
C ASN A 91 3.94 -0.25 2.62
N VAL A 92 4.48 0.65 1.79
CA VAL A 92 5.80 1.24 2.08
C VAL A 92 5.74 2.51 2.92
N GLY A 93 4.61 3.18 2.96
CA GLY A 93 4.40 4.39 3.73
C GLY A 93 4.57 5.67 2.92
N ILE A 94 4.01 6.74 3.48
CA ILE A 94 3.94 8.07 2.82
C ILE A 94 5.34 8.66 2.63
N GLY A 95 6.17 8.62 3.66
CA GLY A 95 7.51 9.21 3.62
C GLY A 95 8.39 8.57 2.56
N ALA A 96 8.38 7.23 2.50
CA ALA A 96 9.17 6.49 1.52
C ALA A 96 8.71 6.81 0.10
N PHE A 97 7.40 6.82 -0.14
CA PHE A 97 6.86 7.12 -1.46
C PHE A 97 7.19 8.55 -1.91
N SER A 98 7.03 9.51 -1.03
CA SER A 98 7.26 10.93 -1.36
C SER A 98 8.69 11.21 -1.81
N LYS A 99 9.65 10.42 -1.33
CA LYS A 99 11.07 10.55 -1.67
C LYS A 99 11.53 9.58 -2.76
N SER A 100 10.64 8.71 -3.23
CA SER A 100 11.01 7.61 -4.13
C SER A 100 11.35 8.09 -5.54
N THR A 101 12.26 7.37 -6.18
CA THR A 101 12.51 7.55 -7.61
C THR A 101 11.28 7.17 -8.43
N LEU A 102 10.50 6.20 -7.96
CA LEU A 102 9.23 5.81 -8.59
C LEU A 102 8.33 7.04 -8.81
N ARG A 103 8.11 7.84 -7.76
CA ARG A 103 7.31 9.06 -7.88
C ARG A 103 7.87 10.00 -8.93
N LYS A 104 9.19 10.16 -8.93
CA LYS A 104 9.86 11.08 -9.85
C LYS A 104 9.71 10.65 -11.31
N VAL A 105 9.91 9.36 -11.61
CA VAL A 105 9.81 8.87 -12.99
C VAL A 105 8.37 8.96 -13.51
N ILE A 106 7.38 8.71 -12.66
CA ILE A 106 5.97 8.86 -13.06
C ILE A 106 5.70 10.32 -13.43
N ASN A 107 6.13 11.26 -12.59
CA ASN A 107 5.89 12.68 -12.83
C ASN A 107 6.61 13.21 -14.08
N ARG A 108 7.67 12.54 -14.51
CA ARG A 108 8.35 12.86 -15.79
C ARG A 108 7.73 12.17 -16.98
N GLY A 109 6.68 11.34 -16.76
CA GLY A 109 6.05 10.59 -17.83
C GLY A 109 6.82 9.36 -18.29
N GLU A 110 7.84 8.94 -17.53
CA GLU A 110 8.67 7.79 -17.86
C GLU A 110 8.01 6.50 -17.35
N LEU A 111 6.82 6.20 -17.87
CA LEU A 111 6.00 5.10 -17.34
C LEU A 111 6.57 3.71 -17.63
N ASP A 112 7.45 3.59 -18.61
CA ASP A 112 8.19 2.36 -18.91
C ASP A 112 9.19 1.96 -17.82
N ARG A 113 9.52 2.88 -16.91
CA ARG A 113 10.44 2.62 -15.79
C ARG A 113 9.72 2.17 -14.50
N VAL A 114 8.40 2.20 -14.48
CA VAL A 114 7.65 1.96 -13.24
C VAL A 114 7.87 0.55 -12.69
N THR A 115 7.85 -0.47 -13.54
CA THR A 115 8.06 -1.86 -13.12
C THR A 115 9.41 -2.01 -12.40
N ASP A 116 10.47 -1.52 -13.01
CA ASP A 116 11.82 -1.64 -12.43
C ASP A 116 11.92 -0.87 -11.11
N GLU A 117 11.30 0.30 -11.03
CA GLU A 117 11.32 1.09 -9.80
C GLU A 117 10.52 0.43 -8.67
N LEU A 118 9.37 -0.19 -8.99
CA LEU A 118 8.61 -0.96 -8.01
C LEU A 118 9.42 -2.13 -7.47
N MET A 119 10.13 -2.85 -8.34
CA MET A 119 10.90 -4.04 -7.95
C MET A 119 12.09 -3.74 -7.05
N ARG A 120 12.42 -2.48 -6.82
CA ARG A 120 13.44 -2.09 -5.86
C ARG A 120 12.94 -2.20 -4.41
N TRP A 121 11.64 -2.37 -4.19
CA TRP A 121 11.02 -2.36 -2.87
C TRP A 121 10.64 -3.77 -2.43
N THR A 122 11.63 -4.67 -2.40
CA THR A 122 11.43 -6.10 -2.11
C THR A 122 12.21 -6.58 -0.87
N LYS A 123 12.86 -5.66 -0.15
CA LYS A 123 13.73 -6.01 0.98
C LYS A 123 13.14 -5.56 2.32
N GLY A 124 13.31 -6.42 3.33
CA GLY A 124 13.10 -6.03 4.71
C GLY A 124 14.28 -5.22 5.23
N ASN A 125 14.12 -4.59 6.40
CA ASN A 125 15.06 -3.60 6.90
C ASN A 125 16.15 -4.10 7.86
N LYS A 126 15.92 -5.21 8.58
CA LYS A 126 16.84 -5.59 9.68
C LYS A 126 16.99 -7.11 9.78
N PRO A 127 18.03 -7.71 9.20
CA PRO A 127 18.98 -7.15 8.24
C PRO A 127 18.34 -7.02 6.85
N PRO A 128 18.86 -6.15 5.96
CA PRO A 128 18.32 -6.02 4.60
C PRO A 128 18.42 -7.35 3.87
N ARG A 129 17.29 -7.89 3.44
CA ARG A 129 17.23 -9.13 2.65
C ARG A 129 15.94 -9.16 1.84
N VAL A 130 15.98 -9.86 0.72
CA VAL A 130 14.80 -10.04 -0.13
C VAL A 130 13.75 -10.86 0.60
N ILE A 131 12.51 -10.36 0.60
CA ILE A 131 11.36 -11.04 1.21
C ILE A 131 10.44 -11.51 0.08
N PRO A 132 10.23 -12.85 -0.08
CA PRO A 132 9.42 -13.37 -1.20
C PRO A 132 8.01 -12.76 -1.29
N GLY A 133 7.37 -12.50 -0.15
CA GLY A 133 6.04 -11.85 -0.12
C GLY A 133 6.06 -10.45 -0.71
N LEU A 134 7.13 -9.70 -0.49
CA LEU A 134 7.28 -8.37 -1.07
C LEU A 134 7.55 -8.45 -2.57
N VAL A 135 8.32 -9.44 -3.02
CA VAL A 135 8.54 -9.67 -4.46
C VAL A 135 7.20 -9.91 -5.15
N ARG A 136 6.38 -10.83 -4.62
CA ARG A 136 5.05 -11.12 -5.18
C ARG A 136 4.17 -9.89 -5.21
N ARG A 137 4.17 -9.11 -4.12
CA ARG A 137 3.34 -7.91 -4.03
C ARG A 137 3.76 -6.87 -5.08
N ARG A 138 5.06 -6.65 -5.23
CA ARG A 138 5.56 -5.69 -6.25
C ARG A 138 5.21 -6.15 -7.66
N LEU A 139 5.31 -7.46 -7.93
CA LEU A 139 4.94 -7.99 -9.25
C LEU A 139 3.45 -7.77 -9.54
N ILE A 140 2.58 -8.00 -8.57
CA ILE A 140 1.15 -7.75 -8.72
C ILE A 140 0.89 -6.27 -8.98
N GLU A 141 1.53 -5.38 -8.23
CA GLU A 141 1.38 -3.94 -8.40
C GLU A 141 1.89 -3.47 -9.77
N ALA A 142 3.02 -4.03 -10.23
CA ALA A 142 3.57 -3.71 -11.55
C ALA A 142 2.62 -4.16 -12.68
N GLU A 143 2.09 -5.37 -12.60
CA GLU A 143 1.12 -5.86 -13.58
C GLU A 143 -0.16 -5.03 -13.56
N TRP A 144 -0.63 -4.67 -12.37
CA TRP A 144 -1.80 -3.83 -12.19
C TRP A 144 -1.60 -2.47 -12.84
N PHE A 145 -0.45 -1.84 -12.58
CA PHE A 145 -0.10 -0.56 -13.19
C PHE A 145 -0.15 -0.65 -14.73
N ASN A 146 0.23 -1.80 -15.27
CA ASN A 146 0.24 -2.04 -16.71
C ASN A 146 -1.09 -2.59 -17.26
N GLY A 147 -2.16 -2.53 -16.47
CA GLY A 147 -3.51 -2.85 -16.93
C GLY A 147 -4.01 -4.24 -16.55
N LYS A 148 -3.25 -5.04 -15.80
CA LYS A 148 -3.66 -6.37 -15.32
C LYS A 148 -3.98 -6.33 -13.83
N ALA A 149 -5.19 -5.94 -13.49
CA ALA A 149 -5.64 -5.88 -12.11
C ALA A 149 -5.72 -7.29 -11.49
N PRO A 150 -5.47 -7.42 -10.18
CA PRO A 150 -5.63 -8.70 -9.49
C PRO A 150 -7.10 -9.13 -9.48
N THR A 151 -7.34 -10.44 -9.54
CA THR A 151 -8.69 -11.03 -9.53
C THR A 151 -9.15 -11.32 -8.11
#